data_e15b26c8708b53c52bf639b97b7244c5
#
_entry.id   e15b26c8708b53c52bf639b97b7244c5
#
_cell.length_a   1.000
_cell.length_b   1.000
_cell.length_c   1.000
_cell.angle_alpha   90.00
_cell.angle_beta   90.00
_cell.angle_gamma   90.00
#
_symmetry.space_group_name_H-M   'P 1'
#
loop_
_entity.id
_entity.type
_entity.pdbx_description
1 polymer ?
#
loop_
_entity_poly.entity_id
_entity_poly.type
_entity_poly.pdbx_seq_one_letter_code
_entity_poly.pdbx_strand_id
1 'polypeptide(L)'
;MKQDPRHIRISEFNYPLPDERIAKFPLPVRDQSKLLVYRHGTVTEDRFTSLPDYLPAGSLMVFNNTKVIQARLHFRKETGALIEVFCLEPIEPNDYALNFQQTEHAAWLCMIGNLKKWKEGPLRRAMTVKGRPLTLTAERGECRGTSHWVDFRWDNPEVTFADILEVFGELPIPPYLNRETQESDKTTYQTVYSKIKGSVAAPTAGLHFTPRVLDALRTKGVDLEELTLHVGAGTFKPVKSEEIEGHEMHTEYISVSCGTIDKLIAHGGQAVAVGTTSVRTLESLYHIGVTLLKNPDATENELHVRQWQPYDMEGEAPTSVAALTAVRNYLDRHGMEALHTSTQIIIAPGYDYRIVKAMVTNFHQPQSTLLLLVSAFVHGDWHTIYDYALAHDFRFLSYGDSSLLIP
;
A
#
# COMPACT_ATOMS: atom_id res chain seq x y z
N MET A 1 -1.42 -21.47 24.89
CA MET A 1 -2.43 -20.51 24.38
C MET A 1 -1.69 -19.52 23.53
N LYS A 2 -2.13 -19.24 22.29
CA LYS A 2 -1.59 -18.12 21.50
C LYS A 2 -1.90 -16.83 22.28
N GLN A 3 -0.91 -15.97 22.46
CA GLN A 3 -1.12 -14.66 23.08
C GLN A 3 -2.07 -13.86 22.20
N ASP A 4 -3.05 -13.18 22.80
CA ASP A 4 -3.92 -12.27 22.05
C ASP A 4 -3.07 -11.12 21.50
N PRO A 5 -3.00 -10.95 20.19
CA PRO A 5 -2.14 -9.92 19.58
C PRO A 5 -2.52 -8.48 19.98
N ARG A 6 -3.73 -8.25 20.45
CA ARG A 6 -4.21 -6.91 20.87
C ARG A 6 -3.31 -6.28 21.94
N HIS A 7 -2.75 -7.13 22.83
CA HIS A 7 -1.91 -6.69 23.94
C HIS A 7 -0.41 -6.65 23.64
N ILE A 8 -0.03 -6.78 22.36
CA ILE A 8 1.36 -6.61 21.94
C ILE A 8 1.77 -5.15 22.15
N ARG A 9 2.89 -4.95 22.86
CA ARG A 9 3.48 -3.64 23.03
C ARG A 9 4.33 -3.27 21.84
N ILE A 10 4.02 -2.15 21.20
CA ILE A 10 4.76 -1.72 20.02
C ILE A 10 6.24 -1.43 20.29
N SER A 11 6.57 -1.10 21.54
CA SER A 11 7.96 -0.89 21.99
C SER A 11 8.85 -2.12 21.89
N GLU A 12 8.27 -3.35 21.90
CA GLU A 12 9.01 -4.61 21.69
C GLU A 12 9.50 -4.77 20.24
N PHE A 13 8.94 -3.99 19.31
CA PHE A 13 9.30 -3.98 17.90
C PHE A 13 10.16 -2.76 17.56
N ASN A 14 11.09 -2.44 18.45
CA ASN A 14 12.03 -1.35 18.30
C ASN A 14 13.44 -1.87 17.97
N TYR A 15 14.15 -1.14 17.12
CA TYR A 15 15.55 -1.38 16.81
C TYR A 15 16.23 -0.04 16.48
N PRO A 16 17.55 0.08 16.65
CA PRO A 16 18.27 1.32 16.31
C PRO A 16 18.34 1.47 14.77
N LEU A 17 17.67 2.47 14.23
CA LEU A 17 17.76 2.84 12.81
C LEU A 17 18.47 4.20 12.66
N PRO A 18 19.77 4.23 12.41
CA PRO A 18 20.49 5.47 12.17
C PRO A 18 20.05 6.13 10.84
N ASP A 19 20.01 7.48 10.80
CA ASP A 19 19.54 8.21 9.59
C ASP A 19 20.40 7.92 8.36
N GLU A 20 21.68 7.65 8.53
CA GLU A 20 22.61 7.25 7.46
C GLU A 20 22.28 5.93 6.81
N ARG A 21 21.49 5.06 7.48
CA ARG A 21 21.00 3.81 6.90
C ARG A 21 19.74 4.01 6.06
N ILE A 22 19.06 5.13 6.19
CA ILE A 22 17.85 5.44 5.40
C ILE A 22 18.26 5.94 4.02
N ALA A 23 17.98 5.16 2.98
CA ALA A 23 18.26 5.56 1.61
C ALA A 23 17.39 6.74 1.17
N LYS A 24 17.97 7.90 0.98
CA LYS A 24 17.26 9.12 0.57
C LYS A 24 16.92 9.12 -0.93
N PHE A 25 17.66 8.35 -1.74
CA PHE A 25 17.50 8.23 -3.18
C PHE A 25 17.65 6.76 -3.63
N PRO A 26 17.00 6.37 -4.75
CA PRO A 26 17.21 5.06 -5.32
C PRO A 26 18.63 4.91 -5.89
N LEU A 27 19.04 3.66 -6.10
CA LEU A 27 20.23 3.39 -6.92
C LEU A 27 19.97 3.80 -8.37
N PRO A 28 21.01 4.22 -9.13
CA PRO A 28 20.89 4.49 -10.55
C PRO A 28 20.35 3.30 -11.34
N VAL A 29 20.73 2.09 -10.95
CA VAL A 29 20.21 0.83 -11.49
C VAL A 29 19.49 0.11 -10.34
N ARG A 30 18.17 0.12 -10.36
CA ARG A 30 17.30 -0.30 -9.24
C ARG A 30 17.55 -1.74 -8.77
N ASP A 31 17.74 -2.66 -9.72
CA ASP A 31 17.94 -4.10 -9.46
C ASP A 31 19.36 -4.48 -9.04
N GLN A 32 20.24 -3.49 -8.86
CA GLN A 32 21.54 -3.67 -8.24
C GLN A 32 21.51 -3.51 -6.70
N SER A 33 20.33 -3.26 -6.12
CA SER A 33 20.16 -3.28 -4.67
C SER A 33 20.55 -4.64 -4.10
N LYS A 34 20.95 -4.65 -2.83
CA LYS A 34 21.18 -5.90 -2.12
C LYS A 34 19.85 -6.64 -1.92
N LEU A 35 19.91 -7.95 -1.89
CA LEU A 35 18.83 -8.85 -1.53
C LEU A 35 19.25 -9.67 -0.32
N LEU A 36 18.61 -9.42 0.83
CA LEU A 36 18.71 -10.33 1.96
C LEU A 36 17.78 -11.52 1.71
N VAL A 37 18.27 -12.73 1.81
CA VAL A 37 17.46 -13.95 1.69
C VAL A 37 17.39 -14.63 3.04
N TYR A 38 16.19 -14.63 3.62
CA TYR A 38 15.88 -15.42 4.84
C TYR A 38 15.15 -16.68 4.41
N ARG A 39 15.71 -17.84 4.78
CA ARG A 39 15.10 -19.15 4.52
C ARG A 39 15.28 -20.05 5.72
N HIS A 40 14.17 -20.46 6.35
CA HIS A 40 14.14 -21.40 7.47
C HIS A 40 15.19 -21.10 8.57
N GLY A 41 15.21 -19.85 9.05
CA GLY A 41 16.13 -19.39 10.10
C GLY A 41 17.55 -19.04 9.64
N THR A 42 17.86 -19.19 8.35
CA THR A 42 19.18 -18.85 7.78
C THR A 42 19.11 -17.56 6.95
N VAL A 43 20.03 -16.64 7.20
CA VAL A 43 20.18 -15.40 6.43
C VAL A 43 21.38 -15.51 5.51
N THR A 44 21.19 -15.15 4.25
CA THR A 44 22.23 -14.96 3.24
C THR A 44 22.01 -13.65 2.48
N GLU A 45 23.01 -13.19 1.74
CA GLU A 45 22.85 -11.97 0.92
C GLU A 45 23.24 -12.22 -0.54
N ASP A 46 22.61 -11.48 -1.44
CA ASP A 46 22.83 -11.50 -2.86
C ASP A 46 22.48 -10.11 -3.46
N ARG A 47 22.35 -10.04 -4.77
CA ARG A 47 21.79 -8.92 -5.51
C ARG A 47 20.35 -9.20 -5.92
N PHE A 48 19.55 -8.14 -6.03
CA PHE A 48 18.14 -8.30 -6.43
C PHE A 48 17.96 -8.96 -7.79
N THR A 49 18.94 -8.81 -8.69
CA THR A 49 18.98 -9.50 -9.98
C THR A 49 18.97 -11.03 -9.87
N SER A 50 19.37 -11.60 -8.73
CA SER A 50 19.38 -13.04 -8.47
C SER A 50 18.04 -13.54 -7.91
N LEU A 51 17.06 -12.67 -7.69
CA LEU A 51 15.73 -13.06 -7.14
C LEU A 51 15.11 -14.29 -7.84
N PRO A 52 15.15 -14.40 -9.21
CA PRO A 52 14.59 -15.56 -9.90
C PRO A 52 15.21 -16.90 -9.48
N ASP A 53 16.47 -16.92 -9.05
CA ASP A 53 17.18 -18.15 -8.69
C ASP A 53 16.67 -18.76 -7.38
N TYR A 54 16.07 -17.94 -6.52
CA TYR A 54 15.51 -18.35 -5.23
C TYR A 54 14.07 -18.85 -5.30
N LEU A 55 13.39 -18.65 -6.44
CA LEU A 55 11.98 -19.00 -6.60
C LEU A 55 11.82 -20.29 -7.44
N PRO A 56 10.98 -21.24 -6.98
CA PRO A 56 10.65 -22.41 -7.79
C PRO A 56 9.91 -22.04 -9.06
N ALA A 57 10.17 -22.75 -10.16
CA ALA A 57 9.32 -22.71 -11.35
C ALA A 57 7.88 -23.13 -10.97
N GLY A 58 6.89 -22.49 -11.60
CA GLY A 58 5.47 -22.70 -11.26
C GLY A 58 5.01 -21.93 -10.01
N SER A 59 5.85 -21.06 -9.43
CA SER A 59 5.39 -20.11 -8.41
C SER A 59 4.51 -19.04 -9.03
N LEU A 60 3.54 -18.54 -8.24
CA LEU A 60 2.75 -17.35 -8.57
C LEU A 60 3.26 -16.15 -7.78
N MET A 61 3.72 -15.11 -8.46
CA MET A 61 4.14 -13.85 -7.82
C MET A 61 3.11 -12.76 -8.08
N VAL A 62 2.69 -12.05 -7.02
CA VAL A 62 1.60 -11.09 -7.08
C VAL A 62 2.07 -9.71 -6.67
N PHE A 63 1.75 -8.71 -7.49
CA PHE A 63 2.20 -7.33 -7.40
C PHE A 63 1.04 -6.37 -7.17
N ASN A 64 1.28 -5.28 -6.45
CA ASN A 64 0.35 -4.16 -6.40
C ASN A 64 0.66 -3.17 -7.54
N ASN A 65 -0.28 -3.00 -8.48
CA ASN A 65 -0.12 -2.23 -9.70
C ASN A 65 -0.54 -0.76 -9.59
N THR A 66 -0.73 -0.25 -8.38
CA THR A 66 -1.11 1.15 -8.19
C THR A 66 -0.03 2.11 -8.62
N LYS A 67 -0.46 3.27 -9.12
CA LYS A 67 0.37 4.41 -9.49
C LYS A 67 0.16 5.54 -8.51
N VAL A 68 1.27 6.12 -8.01
CA VAL A 68 1.23 7.26 -7.10
C VAL A 68 0.75 8.48 -7.85
N ILE A 69 -0.19 9.21 -7.23
CA ILE A 69 -0.71 10.48 -7.73
C ILE A 69 0.00 11.66 -7.06
N GLN A 70 0.00 12.81 -7.74
CA GLN A 70 0.57 14.04 -7.20
C GLN A 70 -0.45 14.70 -6.26
N ALA A 71 -0.64 14.09 -5.09
CA ALA A 71 -1.74 14.37 -4.18
C ALA A 71 -1.54 15.60 -3.28
N ARG A 72 -0.39 16.28 -3.33
CA ARG A 72 -0.09 17.49 -2.54
C ARG A 72 -0.35 18.74 -3.36
N LEU A 73 -1.34 19.53 -2.97
CA LEU A 73 -1.68 20.79 -3.60
C LEU A 73 -1.27 21.95 -2.71
N HIS A 74 -0.58 22.95 -3.27
CA HIS A 74 -0.14 24.12 -2.56
C HIS A 74 -0.96 25.36 -2.99
N PHE A 75 -1.54 26.02 -2.00
CA PHE A 75 -2.26 27.30 -2.17
C PHE A 75 -1.55 28.41 -1.43
N ARG A 76 -1.45 29.57 -2.03
CA ARG A 76 -0.91 30.77 -1.39
C ARG A 76 -2.03 31.77 -1.15
N LYS A 77 -2.23 32.13 0.11
CA LYS A 77 -3.19 33.18 0.49
C LYS A 77 -2.65 34.57 0.08
N GLU A 78 -3.54 35.54 -0.03
CA GLU A 78 -3.16 36.97 -0.24
C GLU A 78 -2.19 37.48 0.83
N THR A 79 -2.29 36.97 2.05
CA THR A 79 -1.35 37.26 3.15
C THR A 79 0.04 36.66 2.98
N GLY A 80 0.29 35.93 1.88
CA GLY A 80 1.53 35.22 1.60
C GLY A 80 1.65 33.83 2.26
N ALA A 81 0.72 33.46 3.16
CA ALA A 81 0.75 32.16 3.83
C ALA A 81 0.58 30.99 2.85
N LEU A 82 1.49 30.02 2.90
CA LEU A 82 1.41 28.80 2.14
C LEU A 82 0.57 27.77 2.92
N ILE A 83 -0.44 27.22 2.26
CA ILE A 83 -1.30 26.14 2.77
C ILE A 83 -1.08 24.91 1.89
N GLU A 84 -0.73 23.79 2.49
CA GLU A 84 -0.67 22.50 1.82
C GLU A 84 -2.01 21.76 2.04
N VAL A 85 -2.59 21.27 0.97
CA VAL A 85 -3.77 20.39 1.00
C VAL A 85 -3.36 19.04 0.43
N PHE A 86 -3.23 18.05 1.28
CA PHE A 86 -2.79 16.71 0.92
C PHE A 86 -3.99 15.77 0.81
N CYS A 87 -4.38 15.43 -0.41
CA CYS A 87 -5.48 14.52 -0.72
C CYS A 87 -5.14 13.10 -0.27
N LEU A 88 -5.98 12.48 0.57
CA LEU A 88 -5.77 11.15 1.13
C LEU A 88 -6.65 10.10 0.47
N GLU A 89 -7.97 10.36 0.43
CA GLU A 89 -8.97 9.47 -0.16
C GLU A 89 -10.13 10.28 -0.75
N PRO A 90 -10.74 9.81 -1.85
CA PRO A 90 -11.89 10.47 -2.45
C PRO A 90 -13.14 10.26 -1.58
N ILE A 91 -14.00 11.27 -1.52
CA ILE A 91 -15.27 11.21 -0.79
C ILE A 91 -16.45 11.32 -1.73
N GLU A 92 -16.39 12.25 -2.68
CA GLU A 92 -17.48 12.46 -3.62
C GLU A 92 -16.94 12.78 -5.02
N PRO A 93 -17.17 11.87 -5.98
CA PRO A 93 -17.51 10.44 -5.80
C PRO A 93 -16.47 9.71 -4.94
N ASN A 94 -16.86 8.69 -4.19
CA ASN A 94 -15.97 7.90 -3.33
C ASN A 94 -15.13 6.84 -4.10
N ASP A 95 -15.34 6.73 -5.40
CA ASP A 95 -14.53 5.91 -6.29
C ASP A 95 -13.38 6.73 -6.91
N TYR A 96 -12.17 6.20 -6.90
CA TYR A 96 -10.98 6.87 -7.41
C TYR A 96 -11.08 7.20 -8.90
N ALA A 97 -11.55 6.25 -9.74
CA ALA A 97 -11.62 6.44 -11.18
C ALA A 97 -12.69 7.47 -11.54
N LEU A 98 -13.86 7.40 -10.92
CA LEU A 98 -14.94 8.35 -11.11
C LEU A 98 -14.56 9.75 -10.60
N ASN A 99 -13.87 9.83 -9.46
CA ASN A 99 -13.43 11.10 -8.89
C ASN A 99 -12.40 11.80 -9.79
N PHE A 100 -11.42 11.04 -10.32
CA PHE A 100 -10.42 11.58 -11.23
C PHE A 100 -10.99 12.09 -12.57
N GLN A 101 -12.14 11.56 -13.00
CA GLN A 101 -12.82 11.96 -14.23
C GLN A 101 -13.76 13.16 -14.04
N GLN A 102 -14.00 13.59 -12.81
CA GLN A 102 -14.81 14.77 -12.55
C GLN A 102 -14.24 16.00 -13.26
N THR A 103 -15.10 16.87 -13.79
CA THR A 103 -14.74 18.04 -14.60
C THR A 103 -15.14 19.38 -13.99
N GLU A 104 -15.85 19.38 -12.87
CA GLU A 104 -16.33 20.61 -12.21
C GLU A 104 -16.14 20.58 -10.69
N HIS A 105 -16.26 19.40 -10.09
CA HIS A 105 -16.24 19.22 -8.63
C HIS A 105 -15.65 17.86 -8.24
N ALA A 106 -14.87 17.85 -7.19
CA ALA A 106 -14.38 16.64 -6.53
C ALA A 106 -14.19 16.89 -5.04
N ALA A 107 -14.62 15.98 -4.20
CA ALA A 107 -14.39 16.09 -2.76
C ALA A 107 -13.45 15.00 -2.24
N TRP A 108 -12.53 15.41 -1.36
CA TRP A 108 -11.51 14.54 -0.79
C TRP A 108 -11.38 14.73 0.71
N LEU A 109 -11.06 13.66 1.41
CA LEU A 109 -10.50 13.74 2.75
C LEU A 109 -9.04 14.16 2.65
N CYS A 110 -8.66 15.26 3.31
CA CYS A 110 -7.34 15.84 3.18
C CYS A 110 -6.68 16.09 4.53
N MET A 111 -5.37 15.89 4.60
CA MET A 111 -4.55 16.54 5.63
C MET A 111 -4.19 17.95 5.19
N ILE A 112 -4.19 18.89 6.14
CA ILE A 112 -3.92 20.29 5.85
C ILE A 112 -2.68 20.73 6.61
N GLY A 113 -1.63 21.04 5.86
CA GLY A 113 -0.44 21.69 6.37
C GLY A 113 -0.69 23.17 6.63
N ASN A 114 -0.15 23.68 7.75
CA ASN A 114 -0.34 25.07 8.18
C ASN A 114 -1.81 25.46 8.42
N LEU A 115 -2.62 24.50 8.89
CA LEU A 115 -4.08 24.64 9.12
C LEU A 115 -4.44 25.91 9.89
N LYS A 116 -3.63 26.32 10.89
CA LYS A 116 -3.85 27.54 11.69
C LYS A 116 -3.95 28.83 10.87
N LYS A 117 -3.40 28.82 9.65
CA LYS A 117 -3.46 29.94 8.70
C LYS A 117 -4.67 29.89 7.76
N TRP A 118 -5.36 28.74 7.68
CA TRP A 118 -6.60 28.59 6.93
C TRP A 118 -7.81 28.56 7.89
N LYS A 119 -8.16 29.72 8.42
CA LYS A 119 -9.26 29.80 9.40
C LYS A 119 -10.63 29.69 8.73
N GLU A 120 -10.82 30.45 7.65
CA GLU A 120 -12.10 30.58 6.93
C GLU A 120 -11.87 30.99 5.46
N GLY A 121 -12.92 30.86 4.67
CA GLY A 121 -12.96 31.22 3.26
C GLY A 121 -12.27 30.23 2.33
N PRO A 122 -12.58 30.31 1.03
CA PRO A 122 -11.97 29.45 0.03
C PRO A 122 -10.51 29.81 -0.24
N LEU A 123 -9.72 28.79 -0.55
CA LEU A 123 -8.41 28.98 -1.19
C LEU A 123 -8.61 28.98 -2.70
N ARG A 124 -7.92 29.85 -3.41
CA ARG A 124 -8.00 29.94 -4.88
C ARG A 124 -6.62 29.94 -5.50
N ARG A 125 -6.51 29.27 -6.64
CA ARG A 125 -5.30 29.27 -7.45
C ARG A 125 -5.65 29.31 -8.92
N ALA A 126 -5.29 30.41 -9.60
CA ALA A 126 -5.37 30.52 -11.05
C ALA A 126 -4.23 29.71 -11.68
N MET A 127 -4.53 29.04 -12.81
CA MET A 127 -3.60 28.12 -13.43
C MET A 127 -3.90 27.88 -14.91
N THR A 128 -2.98 27.23 -15.60
CA THR A 128 -3.19 26.75 -16.97
C THR A 128 -2.90 25.25 -17.02
N VAL A 129 -3.89 24.47 -17.43
CA VAL A 129 -3.81 23.03 -17.58
C VAL A 129 -4.01 22.64 -19.04
N LYS A 130 -3.03 21.99 -19.65
CA LYS A 130 -3.08 21.61 -21.08
C LYS A 130 -3.42 22.81 -22.00
N GLY A 131 -2.86 23.98 -21.71
CA GLY A 131 -3.11 25.22 -22.46
C GLY A 131 -4.44 25.91 -22.14
N ARG A 132 -5.25 25.42 -21.20
CA ARG A 132 -6.56 25.95 -20.81
C ARG A 132 -6.45 26.65 -19.46
N PRO A 133 -6.80 27.96 -19.39
CA PRO A 133 -6.82 28.66 -18.12
C PRO A 133 -7.99 28.19 -17.25
N LEU A 134 -7.77 28.07 -15.94
CA LEU A 134 -8.81 27.80 -14.96
C LEU A 134 -8.44 28.35 -13.59
N THR A 135 -9.44 28.50 -12.72
CA THR A 135 -9.26 28.79 -11.30
C THR A 135 -9.72 27.61 -10.47
N LEU A 136 -8.78 26.98 -9.76
CA LEU A 136 -9.10 25.95 -8.78
C LEU A 136 -9.45 26.63 -7.46
N THR A 137 -10.61 26.29 -6.91
CA THR A 137 -11.08 26.71 -5.60
C THR A 137 -11.15 25.50 -4.67
N ALA A 138 -10.59 25.63 -3.46
CA ALA A 138 -10.70 24.61 -2.41
C ALA A 138 -11.44 25.19 -1.21
N GLU A 139 -12.48 24.51 -0.75
CA GLU A 139 -13.27 24.88 0.43
C GLU A 139 -13.14 23.79 1.49
N ARG A 140 -12.85 24.23 2.72
CA ARG A 140 -12.69 23.30 3.83
C ARG A 140 -14.02 23.06 4.52
N GLY A 141 -14.45 21.81 4.57
CA GLY A 141 -15.62 21.33 5.26
C GLY A 141 -15.33 20.80 6.68
N GLU A 142 -16.09 19.80 7.09
CA GLU A 142 -16.01 19.20 8.40
C GLU A 142 -14.68 18.50 8.71
N CYS A 143 -14.35 18.46 10.01
CA CYS A 143 -13.19 17.74 10.51
C CYS A 143 -13.56 16.27 10.80
N ARG A 144 -12.75 15.34 10.31
CA ARG A 144 -12.86 13.89 10.57
C ARG A 144 -11.53 13.39 11.16
N GLY A 145 -11.47 13.28 12.48
CA GLY A 145 -10.24 12.95 13.19
C GLY A 145 -9.16 14.01 13.02
N THR A 146 -8.07 13.70 12.34
CA THR A 146 -6.95 14.62 12.01
C THR A 146 -7.02 15.21 10.60
N SER A 147 -8.05 14.86 9.84
CA SER A 147 -8.23 15.22 8.43
C SER A 147 -9.49 16.06 8.25
N HIS A 148 -9.62 16.70 7.12
CA HIS A 148 -10.75 17.55 6.79
C HIS A 148 -11.32 17.14 5.44
N TRP A 149 -12.65 17.21 5.31
CA TRP A 149 -13.31 17.25 4.03
C TRP A 149 -12.88 18.52 3.29
N VAL A 150 -12.46 18.37 2.02
CA VAL A 150 -12.15 19.52 1.15
C VAL A 150 -12.87 19.35 -0.18
N ASP A 151 -13.70 20.35 -0.50
CA ASP A 151 -14.36 20.47 -1.79
C ASP A 151 -13.47 21.22 -2.75
N PHE A 152 -13.17 20.62 -3.89
CA PHE A 152 -12.47 21.23 -5.01
C PHE A 152 -13.47 21.55 -6.10
N ARG A 153 -13.44 22.79 -6.62
CA ARG A 153 -14.23 23.26 -7.75
C ARG A 153 -13.36 24.02 -8.70
N TRP A 154 -13.64 23.93 -10.00
CA TRP A 154 -12.92 24.66 -11.03
C TRP A 154 -13.88 25.07 -12.15
N ASP A 155 -13.49 26.11 -12.90
CA ASP A 155 -14.33 26.81 -13.86
C ASP A 155 -14.08 26.40 -15.33
N ASN A 156 -13.42 25.27 -15.57
CA ASN A 156 -13.19 24.75 -16.91
C ASN A 156 -13.56 23.27 -17.04
N PRO A 157 -14.74 22.93 -17.64
CA PRO A 157 -15.25 21.57 -17.71
C PRO A 157 -14.48 20.64 -18.67
N GLU A 158 -13.55 21.16 -19.45
CA GLU A 158 -12.69 20.35 -20.34
C GLU A 158 -11.43 19.81 -19.62
N VAL A 159 -11.28 20.13 -18.33
CA VAL A 159 -10.16 19.72 -17.48
C VAL A 159 -10.67 18.80 -16.39
N THR A 160 -10.10 17.62 -16.28
CA THR A 160 -10.44 16.66 -15.23
C THR A 160 -9.67 16.93 -13.93
N PHE A 161 -10.17 16.39 -12.80
CA PHE A 161 -9.43 16.48 -11.54
C PHE A 161 -8.05 15.80 -11.62
N ALA A 162 -7.95 14.69 -12.36
CA ALA A 162 -6.67 14.04 -12.62
C ALA A 162 -5.67 14.96 -13.34
N ASP A 163 -6.14 15.79 -14.30
CA ASP A 163 -5.29 16.75 -14.99
C ASP A 163 -4.80 17.87 -14.06
N ILE A 164 -5.67 18.30 -13.13
CA ILE A 164 -5.31 19.29 -12.11
C ILE A 164 -4.20 18.72 -11.21
N LEU A 165 -4.38 17.51 -10.69
CA LEU A 165 -3.37 16.86 -9.83
C LEU A 165 -2.04 16.68 -10.56
N GLU A 166 -2.07 16.31 -11.84
CA GLU A 166 -0.86 16.08 -12.64
C GLU A 166 -0.04 17.35 -12.89
N VAL A 167 -0.71 18.50 -13.03
CA VAL A 167 -0.03 19.79 -13.31
C VAL A 167 0.33 20.54 -12.03
N PHE A 168 -0.48 20.46 -11.00
CA PHE A 168 -0.35 21.30 -9.79
C PHE A 168 0.03 20.56 -8.53
N GLY A 169 -0.19 19.27 -8.54
CA GLY A 169 0.16 18.45 -7.43
C GLY A 169 1.68 18.18 -7.38
N GLU A 170 2.17 17.99 -6.18
CA GLU A 170 3.47 17.40 -5.93
C GLU A 170 3.31 15.95 -5.52
N LEU A 171 4.27 15.12 -5.96
CA LEU A 171 4.30 13.72 -5.58
C LEU A 171 4.61 13.62 -4.08
N PRO A 172 3.78 12.93 -3.27
CA PRO A 172 4.04 12.76 -1.85
C PRO A 172 5.13 11.70 -1.65
N ILE A 173 6.32 12.14 -1.28
CA ILE A 173 7.38 11.23 -0.83
C ILE A 173 7.28 11.02 0.70
N PRO A 174 7.75 9.87 1.22
CA PRO A 174 7.69 9.60 2.65
C PRO A 174 8.45 10.63 3.49
N PRO A 175 7.89 11.07 4.65
CA PRO A 175 8.52 12.09 5.50
C PRO A 175 9.91 11.72 6.01
N TYR A 176 10.18 10.43 6.23
CA TYR A 176 11.47 9.95 6.73
C TYR A 176 12.62 10.12 5.71
N LEU A 177 12.32 10.40 4.44
CA LEU A 177 13.34 10.77 3.46
C LEU A 177 13.98 12.12 3.80
N ASN A 178 13.29 12.95 4.60
CA ASN A 178 13.79 14.23 5.13
C ASN A 178 14.44 15.12 4.04
N ARG A 179 13.77 15.22 2.91
CA ARG A 179 14.12 16.06 1.76
C ARG A 179 12.88 16.51 1.02
N GLU A 180 13.02 17.52 0.21
CA GLU A 180 11.97 17.97 -0.71
C GLU A 180 11.81 16.99 -1.89
N THR A 181 10.60 16.96 -2.45
CA THR A 181 10.29 16.21 -3.68
C THR A 181 11.07 16.82 -4.84
N GLN A 182 11.64 15.96 -5.68
CA GLN A 182 12.33 16.34 -6.91
C GLN A 182 11.54 15.87 -8.14
N GLU A 183 11.77 16.49 -9.29
CA GLU A 183 11.12 16.09 -10.54
C GLU A 183 11.38 14.61 -10.89
N SER A 184 12.57 14.12 -10.58
CA SER A 184 12.95 12.72 -10.75
C SER A 184 12.08 11.74 -9.95
N ASP A 185 11.49 12.17 -8.81
CA ASP A 185 10.63 11.31 -7.99
C ASP A 185 9.37 10.89 -8.73
N LYS A 186 8.87 11.69 -9.68
CA LYS A 186 7.72 11.35 -10.54
C LYS A 186 7.94 10.03 -11.30
N THR A 187 9.19 9.69 -11.58
CA THR A 187 9.58 8.43 -12.25
C THR A 187 10.17 7.43 -11.27
N THR A 188 11.02 7.88 -10.35
CA THR A 188 11.75 6.97 -9.46
C THR A 188 10.92 6.43 -8.30
N TYR A 189 9.88 7.15 -7.87
CA TYR A 189 8.93 6.70 -6.85
C TYR A 189 7.69 6.02 -7.47
N GLN A 190 7.91 5.31 -8.60
CA GLN A 190 6.90 4.48 -9.30
C GLN A 190 7.49 3.12 -9.63
N THR A 191 6.66 2.08 -9.58
CA THR A 191 7.05 0.76 -10.08
C THR A 191 6.97 0.70 -11.60
N VAL A 192 7.75 -0.17 -12.24
CA VAL A 192 7.75 -0.34 -13.70
C VAL A 192 6.44 -0.93 -14.25
N TYR A 193 5.62 -1.50 -13.36
CA TYR A 193 4.32 -2.11 -13.70
C TYR A 193 3.13 -1.29 -13.15
N SER A 194 3.35 -0.08 -12.63
CA SER A 194 2.27 0.76 -12.13
C SER A 194 1.32 1.22 -13.25
N LYS A 195 0.01 1.02 -13.03
CA LYS A 195 -1.03 1.30 -14.04
C LYS A 195 -2.19 2.13 -13.48
N ILE A 196 -2.70 1.74 -12.32
CA ILE A 196 -3.94 2.26 -11.75
C ILE A 196 -3.64 3.43 -10.83
N LYS A 197 -3.98 4.66 -11.26
CA LYS A 197 -3.82 5.88 -10.45
C LYS A 197 -4.70 5.81 -9.20
N GLY A 198 -4.22 6.31 -8.05
CA GLY A 198 -5.02 6.43 -6.83
C GLY A 198 -4.27 6.21 -5.53
N SER A 199 -3.01 5.81 -5.55
CA SER A 199 -2.20 5.69 -4.33
C SER A 199 -1.46 6.98 -4.01
N VAL A 200 -1.34 7.29 -2.72
CA VAL A 200 -0.51 8.40 -2.24
C VAL A 200 0.89 7.93 -1.81
N ALA A 201 1.11 6.62 -1.75
CA ALA A 201 2.43 6.03 -1.54
C ALA A 201 2.69 4.89 -2.53
N ALA A 202 3.95 4.73 -2.97
CA ALA A 202 4.33 3.64 -3.85
C ALA A 202 4.36 2.31 -3.08
N PRO A 203 4.04 1.18 -3.74
CA PRO A 203 4.34 -0.16 -3.23
C PRO A 203 5.85 -0.41 -3.34
N THR A 204 6.61 0.09 -2.35
CA THR A 204 8.05 0.34 -2.44
C THR A 204 8.90 -0.91 -2.66
N ALA A 205 8.45 -2.09 -2.22
CA ALA A 205 9.10 -3.36 -2.56
C ALA A 205 9.16 -3.62 -4.07
N GLY A 206 8.25 -3.04 -4.83
CA GLY A 206 8.22 -3.11 -6.28
C GLY A 206 9.23 -2.20 -6.99
N LEU A 207 9.82 -1.25 -6.28
CA LEU A 207 10.76 -0.30 -6.88
C LEU A 207 12.08 -0.96 -7.33
N HIS A 208 12.41 -2.13 -6.82
CA HIS A 208 13.59 -2.90 -7.22
C HIS A 208 13.44 -3.60 -8.57
N PHE A 209 12.19 -3.88 -8.98
CA PHE A 209 11.94 -4.59 -10.21
C PHE A 209 12.24 -3.74 -11.45
N THR A 210 12.85 -4.40 -12.42
CA THR A 210 13.11 -3.87 -13.76
C THR A 210 12.52 -4.82 -14.80
N PRO A 211 12.32 -4.39 -16.06
CA PRO A 211 11.92 -5.31 -17.13
C PRO A 211 12.80 -6.57 -17.20
N ARG A 212 14.12 -6.40 -17.01
CA ARG A 212 15.09 -7.53 -17.01
C ARG A 212 14.76 -8.57 -15.93
N VAL A 213 14.45 -8.15 -14.70
CA VAL A 213 14.12 -9.09 -13.61
C VAL A 213 12.76 -9.74 -13.86
N LEU A 214 11.76 -8.99 -14.36
CA LEU A 214 10.46 -9.55 -14.72
C LEU A 214 10.56 -10.59 -15.83
N ASP A 215 11.38 -10.35 -16.85
CA ASP A 215 11.60 -11.29 -17.96
C ASP A 215 12.36 -12.54 -17.49
N ALA A 216 13.34 -12.38 -16.60
CA ALA A 216 14.04 -13.51 -15.98
C ALA A 216 13.10 -14.39 -15.15
N LEU A 217 12.17 -13.79 -14.39
CA LEU A 217 11.12 -14.52 -13.65
C LEU A 217 10.21 -15.31 -14.60
N ARG A 218 9.74 -14.69 -15.69
CA ARG A 218 8.91 -15.39 -16.71
C ARG A 218 9.68 -16.53 -17.36
N THR A 219 10.95 -16.31 -17.72
CA THR A 219 11.84 -17.34 -18.29
C THR A 219 12.05 -18.50 -17.33
N LYS A 220 12.10 -18.22 -16.03
CA LYS A 220 12.18 -19.26 -14.98
C LYS A 220 10.88 -20.06 -14.84
N GLY A 221 9.77 -19.59 -15.42
CA GLY A 221 8.45 -20.19 -15.28
C GLY A 221 7.71 -19.74 -14.02
N VAL A 222 8.00 -18.52 -13.54
CA VAL A 222 7.21 -17.88 -12.48
C VAL A 222 6.07 -17.11 -13.13
N ASP A 223 4.84 -17.42 -12.73
CA ASP A 223 3.66 -16.66 -13.15
C ASP A 223 3.60 -15.32 -12.43
N LEU A 224 3.30 -14.26 -13.17
CA LEU A 224 3.20 -12.89 -12.65
C LEU A 224 1.77 -12.40 -12.74
N GLU A 225 1.21 -11.98 -11.60
CA GLU A 225 -0.14 -11.44 -11.52
C GLU A 225 -0.17 -10.10 -10.78
N GLU A 226 -1.23 -9.36 -11.03
CA GLU A 226 -1.41 -8.02 -10.47
C GLU A 226 -2.72 -7.97 -9.65
N LEU A 227 -2.68 -7.17 -8.61
CA LEU A 227 -3.84 -6.72 -7.87
C LEU A 227 -3.74 -5.21 -7.64
N THR A 228 -4.80 -4.59 -7.18
CA THR A 228 -4.81 -3.18 -6.83
C THR A 228 -5.12 -3.01 -5.35
N LEU A 229 -4.27 -2.27 -4.63
CA LEU A 229 -4.59 -1.71 -3.32
C LEU A 229 -4.19 -0.24 -3.35
N HIS A 230 -5.14 0.64 -3.13
CA HIS A 230 -4.90 2.08 -3.04
C HIS A 230 -4.32 2.41 -1.67
N VAL A 231 -3.03 2.72 -1.65
CA VAL A 231 -2.31 3.03 -0.41
C VAL A 231 -2.66 4.43 0.05
N GLY A 232 -3.27 4.53 1.23
CA GLY A 232 -3.55 5.80 1.88
C GLY A 232 -2.34 6.41 2.60
N ALA A 233 -2.40 7.70 2.94
CA ALA A 233 -1.33 8.39 3.67
C ALA A 233 -1.11 7.89 5.10
N GLY A 234 -2.02 7.06 5.59
CA GLY A 234 -1.89 6.41 6.89
C GLY A 234 -0.65 5.56 7.06
N THR A 235 -0.13 5.01 5.95
CA THR A 235 1.10 4.20 5.93
C THR A 235 2.33 4.97 6.45
N PHE A 236 2.30 6.31 6.43
CA PHE A 236 3.39 7.15 6.96
C PHE A 236 3.26 7.48 8.44
N LYS A 237 2.16 7.11 9.10
CA LYS A 237 1.95 7.42 10.52
C LYS A 237 2.53 6.31 11.39
N PRO A 238 3.42 6.65 12.36
CA PRO A 238 3.88 5.67 13.33
C PRO A 238 2.75 5.25 14.27
N VAL A 239 2.84 4.06 14.85
CA VAL A 239 1.97 3.63 15.95
C VAL A 239 2.27 4.51 17.17
N LYS A 240 1.23 5.13 17.74
CA LYS A 240 1.37 6.04 18.90
C LYS A 240 0.84 5.43 20.20
N SER A 241 0.05 4.37 20.11
CA SER A 241 -0.47 3.65 21.27
C SER A 241 0.62 2.77 21.89
N GLU A 242 0.53 2.51 23.19
CA GLU A 242 1.44 1.59 23.87
C GLU A 242 1.20 0.15 23.42
N GLU A 243 -0.07 -0.27 23.39
CA GLU A 243 -0.51 -1.55 22.85
C GLU A 243 -1.13 -1.36 21.47
N ILE A 244 -1.00 -2.38 20.61
CA ILE A 244 -1.48 -2.28 19.23
C ILE A 244 -3.01 -2.23 19.12
N GLU A 245 -3.75 -2.64 20.15
CA GLU A 245 -5.22 -2.49 20.20
C GLU A 245 -5.65 -1.03 20.06
N GLY A 246 -4.90 -0.12 20.66
CA GLY A 246 -5.17 1.33 20.58
C GLY A 246 -4.80 1.98 19.24
N HIS A 247 -4.23 1.22 18.29
CA HIS A 247 -3.90 1.72 16.96
C HIS A 247 -5.02 1.38 15.97
N GLU A 248 -5.60 2.40 15.37
CA GLU A 248 -6.61 2.23 14.33
C GLU A 248 -5.92 2.14 12.96
N MET A 249 -6.12 0.99 12.28
CA MET A 249 -5.67 0.80 10.90
C MET A 249 -6.55 1.61 9.94
N HIS A 250 -5.92 2.21 8.95
CA HIS A 250 -6.65 2.89 7.88
C HIS A 250 -7.35 1.88 6.98
N THR A 251 -8.53 2.28 6.49
CA THR A 251 -9.22 1.57 5.41
C THR A 251 -8.44 1.76 4.12
N GLU A 252 -8.16 0.68 3.43
CA GLU A 252 -7.55 0.69 2.09
C GLU A 252 -8.45 -0.07 1.13
N TYR A 253 -8.71 0.54 -0.03
CA TYR A 253 -9.55 -0.04 -1.07
C TYR A 253 -8.74 -1.02 -1.91
N ILE A 254 -9.32 -2.21 -2.15
CA ILE A 254 -8.71 -3.30 -2.91
C ILE A 254 -9.58 -3.65 -4.11
N SER A 255 -8.91 -4.02 -5.20
CA SER A 255 -9.54 -4.57 -6.40
C SER A 255 -8.73 -5.76 -6.90
N VAL A 256 -9.42 -6.89 -7.12
CA VAL A 256 -8.79 -8.13 -7.60
C VAL A 256 -9.65 -8.75 -8.67
N SER A 257 -9.09 -8.96 -9.87
CA SER A 257 -9.81 -9.52 -11.01
C SER A 257 -10.16 -11.00 -10.82
N CYS A 258 -11.23 -11.45 -11.48
CA CYS A 258 -11.58 -12.87 -11.58
C CYS A 258 -10.39 -13.71 -12.06
N GLY A 259 -9.65 -13.22 -13.07
CA GLY A 259 -8.48 -13.93 -13.61
C GLY A 259 -7.36 -14.12 -12.58
N THR A 260 -7.09 -13.13 -11.74
CA THR A 260 -6.11 -13.23 -10.65
C THR A 260 -6.56 -14.25 -9.60
N ILE A 261 -7.87 -14.26 -9.25
CA ILE A 261 -8.45 -15.25 -8.32
C ILE A 261 -8.37 -16.67 -8.89
N ASP A 262 -8.69 -16.84 -10.18
CA ASP A 262 -8.60 -18.14 -10.86
C ASP A 262 -7.16 -18.69 -10.85
N LYS A 263 -6.15 -17.82 -11.07
CA LYS A 263 -4.75 -18.22 -10.97
C LYS A 263 -4.34 -18.56 -9.55
N LEU A 264 -4.79 -17.81 -8.54
CA LEU A 264 -4.55 -18.16 -7.13
C LEU A 264 -5.11 -19.55 -6.82
N ILE A 265 -6.33 -19.87 -7.27
CA ILE A 265 -6.94 -21.19 -7.10
C ILE A 265 -6.09 -22.28 -7.79
N ALA A 266 -5.68 -22.04 -9.05
CA ALA A 266 -4.87 -22.96 -9.82
C ALA A 266 -3.51 -23.26 -9.19
N HIS A 267 -2.95 -22.29 -8.44
CA HIS A 267 -1.71 -22.45 -7.66
C HIS A 267 -1.95 -22.96 -6.21
N GLY A 268 -3.08 -23.62 -5.97
CA GLY A 268 -3.39 -24.21 -4.66
C GLY A 268 -3.65 -23.18 -3.55
N GLY A 269 -4.04 -21.95 -3.93
CA GLY A 269 -4.26 -20.86 -2.99
C GLY A 269 -2.98 -20.32 -2.35
N GLN A 270 -1.85 -20.40 -3.07
CA GLN A 270 -0.54 -19.98 -2.58
C GLN A 270 0.10 -18.95 -3.52
N ALA A 271 0.79 -17.96 -2.94
CA ALA A 271 1.47 -16.93 -3.71
C ALA A 271 2.75 -16.41 -3.02
N VAL A 272 3.64 -15.86 -3.83
CA VAL A 272 4.74 -14.98 -3.43
C VAL A 272 4.24 -13.54 -3.51
N ALA A 273 4.17 -12.84 -2.39
CA ALA A 273 3.70 -11.46 -2.36
C ALA A 273 4.85 -10.46 -2.56
N VAL A 274 4.67 -9.46 -3.40
CA VAL A 274 5.59 -8.33 -3.52
C VAL A 274 5.04 -7.14 -2.77
N GLY A 275 5.65 -6.84 -1.64
CA GLY A 275 5.28 -5.78 -0.71
C GLY A 275 4.14 -6.14 0.25
N THR A 276 4.12 -5.43 1.36
CA THR A 276 3.13 -5.61 2.43
C THR A 276 1.70 -5.28 1.98
N THR A 277 1.53 -4.44 0.96
CA THR A 277 0.23 -4.14 0.34
C THR A 277 -0.35 -5.36 -0.37
N SER A 278 0.48 -6.10 -1.13
CA SER A 278 0.06 -7.36 -1.75
C SER A 278 -0.26 -8.42 -0.70
N VAL A 279 0.54 -8.51 0.37
CA VAL A 279 0.27 -9.39 1.52
C VAL A 279 -1.09 -9.10 2.11
N ARG A 280 -1.37 -7.83 2.45
CA ARG A 280 -2.64 -7.45 3.09
C ARG A 280 -3.84 -7.74 2.18
N THR A 281 -3.71 -7.53 0.88
CA THR A 281 -4.78 -7.84 -0.07
C THR A 281 -5.01 -9.36 -0.18
N LEU A 282 -3.96 -10.15 -0.36
CA LEU A 282 -4.06 -11.61 -0.48
C LEU A 282 -4.67 -12.24 0.77
N GLU A 283 -4.18 -11.85 1.94
CA GLU A 283 -4.73 -12.36 3.20
C GLU A 283 -6.17 -11.87 3.44
N SER A 284 -6.52 -10.65 3.00
CA SER A 284 -7.90 -10.16 3.03
C SER A 284 -8.83 -10.99 2.13
N LEU A 285 -8.39 -11.41 0.94
CA LEU A 285 -9.18 -12.31 0.07
C LEU A 285 -9.56 -13.60 0.79
N TYR A 286 -8.64 -14.18 1.59
CA TYR A 286 -8.95 -15.34 2.39
C TYR A 286 -10.10 -15.06 3.37
N HIS A 287 -10.04 -13.95 4.12
CA HIS A 287 -11.05 -13.59 5.11
C HIS A 287 -12.41 -13.23 4.47
N ILE A 288 -12.39 -12.60 3.30
CA ILE A 288 -13.60 -12.37 2.48
C ILE A 288 -14.23 -13.71 2.08
N GLY A 289 -13.42 -14.65 1.61
CA GLY A 289 -13.86 -16.00 1.27
C GLY A 289 -14.47 -16.72 2.47
N VAL A 290 -13.89 -16.58 3.67
CA VAL A 290 -14.46 -17.15 4.91
C VAL A 290 -15.82 -16.52 5.23
N THR A 291 -15.98 -15.20 5.03
CA THR A 291 -17.27 -14.52 5.19
C THR A 291 -18.29 -15.10 4.21
N LEU A 292 -17.92 -15.29 2.94
CA LEU A 292 -18.81 -15.82 1.89
C LEU A 292 -19.14 -17.32 2.07
N LEU A 293 -18.26 -18.11 2.68
CA LEU A 293 -18.58 -19.49 3.06
C LEU A 293 -19.63 -19.55 4.16
N LYS A 294 -19.68 -18.57 5.06
CA LYS A 294 -20.69 -18.47 6.13
C LYS A 294 -21.98 -17.82 5.64
N ASN A 295 -21.87 -16.79 4.82
CA ASN A 295 -22.97 -16.04 4.24
C ASN A 295 -22.72 -15.80 2.74
N PRO A 296 -23.18 -16.72 1.85
CA PRO A 296 -22.97 -16.58 0.40
C PRO A 296 -23.62 -15.34 -0.22
N ASP A 297 -24.62 -14.76 0.42
CA ASP A 297 -25.37 -13.59 -0.05
C ASP A 297 -24.95 -12.30 0.70
N ALA A 298 -23.74 -12.30 1.27
CA ALA A 298 -23.18 -11.12 1.95
C ALA A 298 -23.20 -9.89 1.04
N THR A 299 -23.57 -8.76 1.59
CA THR A 299 -23.54 -7.46 0.91
C THR A 299 -22.11 -6.96 0.74
N GLU A 300 -21.88 -6.04 -0.20
CA GLU A 300 -20.57 -5.42 -0.39
C GLU A 300 -19.96 -4.85 0.91
N ASN A 301 -20.79 -4.26 1.77
CA ASN A 301 -20.35 -3.74 3.06
C ASN A 301 -19.87 -4.83 4.03
N GLU A 302 -20.46 -6.03 3.95
CA GLU A 302 -20.08 -7.19 4.78
C GLU A 302 -18.78 -7.85 4.27
N LEU A 303 -18.35 -7.55 3.04
CA LEU A 303 -17.08 -8.02 2.49
C LEU A 303 -15.88 -7.16 2.94
N HIS A 304 -16.11 -6.02 3.59
CA HIS A 304 -15.05 -5.25 4.22
C HIS A 304 -14.36 -6.08 5.31
N VAL A 305 -13.02 -6.17 5.24
CA VAL A 305 -12.23 -6.89 6.25
C VAL A 305 -11.89 -5.96 7.40
N ARG A 306 -12.50 -6.22 8.56
CA ARG A 306 -12.25 -5.44 9.79
C ARG A 306 -10.87 -5.73 10.37
N GLN A 307 -10.32 -4.77 11.10
CA GLN A 307 -8.95 -4.82 11.64
C GLN A 307 -8.64 -6.13 12.40
N TRP A 308 -9.52 -6.55 13.29
CA TRP A 308 -9.31 -7.70 14.17
C TRP A 308 -10.02 -8.98 13.71
N GLN A 309 -10.73 -8.92 12.58
CA GLN A 309 -11.48 -10.06 12.05
C GLN A 309 -10.67 -11.37 11.96
N PRO A 310 -9.37 -11.37 11.61
CA PRO A 310 -8.57 -12.59 11.56
C PRO A 310 -8.44 -13.31 12.89
N TYR A 311 -8.50 -12.59 13.99
CA TYR A 311 -8.27 -13.09 15.36
C TYR A 311 -9.57 -13.46 16.07
N ASP A 312 -10.71 -13.01 15.52
CA ASP A 312 -12.06 -13.31 16.02
C ASP A 312 -12.68 -14.55 15.33
N MET A 313 -11.88 -15.28 14.54
CA MET A 313 -12.35 -16.48 13.85
C MET A 313 -12.54 -17.64 14.81
N GLU A 314 -13.76 -18.19 14.84
CA GLU A 314 -14.09 -19.39 15.58
C GLU A 314 -14.18 -20.60 14.64
N GLY A 315 -13.85 -21.79 15.16
CA GLY A 315 -13.96 -23.04 14.44
C GLY A 315 -12.74 -23.40 13.60
N GLU A 316 -12.88 -24.43 12.78
CA GLU A 316 -11.83 -24.88 11.87
C GLU A 316 -11.68 -23.92 10.69
N ALA A 317 -10.45 -23.53 10.41
CA ALA A 317 -10.15 -22.63 9.31
C ALA A 317 -10.28 -23.36 7.95
N PRO A 318 -11.09 -22.87 7.00
CA PRO A 318 -11.19 -23.47 5.68
C PRO A 318 -9.87 -23.37 4.92
N THR A 319 -9.71 -24.20 3.89
CA THR A 319 -8.53 -24.12 3.01
C THR A 319 -8.56 -22.81 2.20
N SER A 320 -7.39 -22.33 1.78
CA SER A 320 -7.28 -21.12 0.96
C SER A 320 -8.02 -21.29 -0.38
N VAL A 321 -7.99 -22.50 -0.97
CA VAL A 321 -8.71 -22.81 -2.19
C VAL A 321 -10.22 -22.71 -1.98
N ALA A 322 -10.75 -23.24 -0.87
CA ALA A 322 -12.19 -23.16 -0.57
C ALA A 322 -12.64 -21.71 -0.40
N ALA A 323 -11.86 -20.90 0.34
CA ALA A 323 -12.14 -19.49 0.54
C ALA A 323 -12.11 -18.70 -0.79
N LEU A 324 -11.06 -18.88 -1.60
CA LEU A 324 -10.94 -18.23 -2.92
C LEU A 324 -12.05 -18.65 -3.89
N THR A 325 -12.45 -19.95 -3.86
CA THR A 325 -13.57 -20.45 -4.67
C THR A 325 -14.89 -19.79 -4.27
N ALA A 326 -15.09 -19.54 -2.96
CA ALA A 326 -16.29 -18.82 -2.51
C ALA A 326 -16.33 -17.37 -3.05
N VAL A 327 -15.18 -16.68 -3.06
CA VAL A 327 -15.08 -15.36 -3.69
C VAL A 327 -15.38 -15.43 -5.19
N ARG A 328 -14.79 -16.40 -5.89
CA ARG A 328 -15.00 -16.57 -7.34
C ARG A 328 -16.47 -16.83 -7.68
N ASN A 329 -17.11 -17.71 -6.92
CA ASN A 329 -18.54 -18.03 -7.09
C ASN A 329 -19.45 -16.82 -6.78
N TYR A 330 -19.07 -15.99 -5.80
CA TYR A 330 -19.79 -14.75 -5.52
C TYR A 330 -19.76 -13.81 -6.72
N LEU A 331 -18.57 -13.59 -7.29
CA LEU A 331 -18.39 -12.72 -8.47
C LEU A 331 -19.21 -13.23 -9.69
N ASP A 332 -19.19 -14.54 -9.93
CA ASP A 332 -19.97 -15.15 -11.03
C ASP A 332 -21.48 -14.94 -10.86
N ARG A 333 -22.00 -15.14 -9.66
CA ARG A 333 -23.43 -14.95 -9.37
C ARG A 333 -23.88 -13.51 -9.56
N HIS A 334 -23.00 -12.54 -9.32
CA HIS A 334 -23.31 -11.11 -9.47
C HIS A 334 -22.87 -10.53 -10.81
N GLY A 335 -22.30 -11.35 -11.72
CA GLY A 335 -21.82 -10.89 -13.02
C GLY A 335 -20.67 -9.87 -12.92
N MET A 336 -19.83 -9.99 -11.90
CA MET A 336 -18.71 -9.08 -11.65
C MET A 336 -17.41 -9.62 -12.24
N GLU A 337 -16.62 -8.76 -12.89
CA GLU A 337 -15.31 -9.12 -13.44
C GLU A 337 -14.16 -9.01 -12.42
N ALA A 338 -14.40 -8.30 -11.33
CA ALA A 338 -13.44 -8.10 -10.25
C ALA A 338 -14.15 -7.92 -8.90
N LEU A 339 -13.50 -8.32 -7.84
CA LEU A 339 -13.88 -7.96 -6.48
C LEU A 339 -13.43 -6.53 -6.18
N HIS A 340 -14.36 -5.68 -5.75
CA HIS A 340 -14.10 -4.34 -5.23
C HIS A 340 -14.58 -4.27 -3.80
N THR A 341 -13.69 -4.01 -2.86
CA THR A 341 -14.02 -3.88 -1.44
C THR A 341 -12.89 -3.13 -0.71
N SER A 342 -12.86 -3.22 0.60
CA SER A 342 -11.83 -2.55 1.41
C SER A 342 -11.34 -3.43 2.55
N THR A 343 -10.18 -3.07 3.09
CA THR A 343 -9.57 -3.77 4.21
C THR A 343 -8.95 -2.82 5.23
N GLN A 344 -9.10 -3.18 6.50
CA GLN A 344 -8.37 -2.61 7.63
C GLN A 344 -7.49 -3.66 8.30
N ILE A 345 -7.29 -4.82 7.65
CA ILE A 345 -6.58 -5.95 8.26
C ILE A 345 -5.28 -5.52 8.94
N ILE A 346 -5.10 -5.90 10.20
CA ILE A 346 -3.82 -5.87 10.90
C ILE A 346 -3.23 -7.27 10.93
N ILE A 347 -1.97 -7.40 10.58
CA ILE A 347 -1.22 -8.67 10.65
C ILE A 347 -0.11 -8.47 11.68
N ALA A 348 -0.17 -9.26 12.75
CA ALA A 348 0.73 -9.17 13.90
C ALA A 348 1.10 -10.58 14.38
N PRO A 349 2.13 -10.76 15.21
CA PRO A 349 2.49 -12.06 15.78
C PRO A 349 1.28 -12.81 16.34
N GLY A 350 1.17 -14.07 15.97
CA GLY A 350 -0.02 -14.90 16.23
C GLY A 350 -0.95 -15.07 15.04
N TYR A 351 -0.75 -14.30 13.94
CA TYR A 351 -1.44 -14.51 12.68
C TYR A 351 -0.87 -15.71 11.92
N ASP A 352 -1.76 -16.58 11.43
CA ASP A 352 -1.40 -17.69 10.55
C ASP A 352 -1.65 -17.30 9.11
N TYR A 353 -0.57 -17.15 8.33
CA TYR A 353 -0.66 -16.81 6.89
C TYR A 353 -1.33 -17.94 6.10
N ARG A 354 -2.29 -17.57 5.26
CA ARG A 354 -3.12 -18.50 4.50
C ARG A 354 -2.69 -18.63 3.05
N ILE A 355 -2.52 -17.50 2.37
CA ILE A 355 -2.20 -17.44 0.94
C ILE A 355 -0.72 -17.17 0.72
N VAL A 356 -0.12 -16.26 1.47
CA VAL A 356 1.27 -15.85 1.25
C VAL A 356 2.24 -16.89 1.83
N LYS A 357 3.13 -17.42 0.97
CA LYS A 357 4.15 -18.43 1.32
C LYS A 357 5.59 -17.92 1.20
N ALA A 358 5.80 -16.86 0.46
CA ALA A 358 7.04 -16.10 0.43
C ALA A 358 6.73 -14.61 0.22
N MET A 359 7.62 -13.75 0.66
CA MET A 359 7.42 -12.30 0.58
C MET A 359 8.69 -11.60 0.14
N VAL A 360 8.56 -10.74 -0.87
CA VAL A 360 9.59 -9.74 -1.22
C VAL A 360 9.19 -8.43 -0.57
N THR A 361 10.04 -7.87 0.30
CA THR A 361 9.72 -6.61 1.00
C THR A 361 10.97 -5.79 1.29
N ASN A 362 10.78 -4.51 1.65
CA ASN A 362 11.84 -3.63 2.16
C ASN A 362 12.01 -3.84 3.68
N PHE A 363 13.05 -3.22 4.25
CA PHE A 363 13.19 -3.06 5.69
C PHE A 363 12.29 -1.91 6.16
N HIS A 364 11.52 -2.14 7.21
CA HIS A 364 10.49 -1.23 7.72
C HIS A 364 10.96 -0.43 8.93
N GLN A 365 10.29 0.68 9.22
CA GLN A 365 10.57 1.50 10.38
C GLN A 365 10.39 0.72 11.69
N PRO A 366 11.18 1.04 12.74
CA PRO A 366 10.91 0.56 14.08
C PRO A 366 9.52 1.01 14.55
N GLN A 367 8.91 0.23 15.42
CA GLN A 367 7.59 0.49 16.01
C GLN A 367 6.48 0.73 14.96
N SER A 368 6.52 -0.02 13.85
CA SER A 368 5.53 0.06 12.77
C SER A 368 4.69 -1.22 12.66
N THR A 369 3.45 -1.07 12.18
CA THR A 369 2.58 -2.21 11.87
C THR A 369 3.18 -3.11 10.78
N LEU A 370 4.05 -2.57 9.93
CA LEU A 370 4.71 -3.35 8.89
C LEU A 370 5.79 -4.27 9.47
N LEU A 371 6.47 -3.85 10.53
CA LEU A 371 7.40 -4.72 11.25
C LEU A 371 6.67 -5.84 12.02
N LEU A 372 5.47 -5.56 12.55
CA LEU A 372 4.61 -6.59 13.13
C LEU A 372 4.23 -7.66 12.09
N LEU A 373 3.86 -7.23 10.88
CA LEU A 373 3.53 -8.11 9.76
C LEU A 373 4.71 -9.00 9.38
N VAL A 374 5.91 -8.43 9.25
CA VAL A 374 7.14 -9.21 8.98
C VAL A 374 7.42 -10.18 10.12
N SER A 375 7.35 -9.73 11.36
CA SER A 375 7.55 -10.59 12.53
C SER A 375 6.57 -11.77 12.56
N ALA A 376 5.30 -11.53 12.27
CA ALA A 376 4.32 -12.60 12.16
C ALA A 376 4.70 -13.61 11.07
N PHE A 377 5.22 -13.14 9.93
CA PHE A 377 5.58 -13.97 8.80
C PHE A 377 6.77 -14.89 9.09
N VAL A 378 7.77 -14.37 9.78
CA VAL A 378 8.98 -15.14 10.14
C VAL A 378 8.93 -15.74 11.56
N HIS A 379 7.73 -15.90 12.11
CA HIS A 379 7.48 -16.53 13.43
C HIS A 379 8.28 -15.91 14.58
N GLY A 380 8.48 -14.57 14.53
CA GLY A 380 9.19 -13.83 15.57
C GLY A 380 10.69 -13.62 15.29
N ASP A 381 11.26 -14.24 14.27
CA ASP A 381 12.70 -14.20 13.99
C ASP A 381 13.16 -12.92 13.23
N TRP A 382 12.38 -11.86 13.32
CA TRP A 382 12.69 -10.59 12.65
C TRP A 382 14.01 -9.94 13.13
N HIS A 383 14.40 -10.16 14.39
CA HIS A 383 15.66 -9.66 14.93
C HIS A 383 16.86 -10.20 14.14
N THR A 384 16.91 -11.51 13.89
CA THR A 384 17.98 -12.14 13.09
C THR A 384 18.15 -11.45 11.73
N ILE A 385 17.01 -11.10 11.09
CA ILE A 385 17.01 -10.42 9.78
C ILE A 385 17.51 -8.98 9.88
N TYR A 386 16.98 -8.22 10.83
CA TYR A 386 17.29 -6.79 10.96
C TYR A 386 18.68 -6.54 11.54
N ASP A 387 19.12 -7.35 12.50
CA ASP A 387 20.48 -7.29 13.05
C ASP A 387 21.53 -7.61 11.99
N TYR A 388 21.26 -8.66 11.17
CA TYR A 388 22.11 -8.97 10.03
C TYR A 388 22.18 -7.78 9.05
N ALA A 389 21.04 -7.22 8.68
CA ALA A 389 20.97 -6.11 7.74
C ALA A 389 21.73 -4.87 8.23
N LEU A 390 21.62 -4.54 9.53
CA LEU A 390 22.37 -3.44 10.16
C LEU A 390 23.89 -3.72 10.17
N ALA A 391 24.29 -4.95 10.46
CA ALA A 391 25.71 -5.34 10.54
C ALA A 391 26.39 -5.42 9.14
N HIS A 392 25.62 -5.61 8.07
CA HIS A 392 26.13 -5.85 6.72
C HIS A 392 25.80 -4.70 5.73
N ASP A 393 25.68 -3.48 6.23
CA ASP A 393 25.53 -2.27 5.43
C ASP A 393 24.34 -2.28 4.45
N PHE A 394 23.23 -2.91 4.81
CA PHE A 394 21.99 -2.76 4.09
C PHE A 394 21.42 -1.37 4.28
N ARG A 395 20.76 -0.86 3.25
CA ARG A 395 20.03 0.40 3.26
C ARG A 395 18.57 0.11 3.57
N PHE A 396 17.91 1.02 4.27
CA PHE A 396 16.58 0.83 4.81
C PHE A 396 15.53 1.70 4.13
N LEU A 397 14.27 1.30 4.30
CA LEU A 397 13.03 1.97 3.89
C LEU A 397 12.85 1.99 2.37
N SER A 398 12.08 2.97 1.84
CA SER A 398 11.53 2.97 0.47
C SER A 398 12.53 2.78 -0.65
N TYR A 399 13.67 3.44 -0.58
CA TYR A 399 14.75 3.36 -1.57
C TYR A 399 15.92 2.48 -1.12
N GLY A 400 15.73 1.79 -0.01
CA GLY A 400 16.71 0.89 0.58
C GLY A 400 16.96 -0.37 -0.23
N ASP A 401 17.40 -1.40 0.45
CA ASP A 401 17.61 -2.73 -0.12
C ASP A 401 16.40 -3.61 0.15
N SER A 402 16.36 -4.78 -0.45
CA SER A 402 15.21 -5.69 -0.39
C SER A 402 15.51 -6.93 0.44
N SER A 403 14.46 -7.59 0.89
CA SER A 403 14.52 -8.93 1.49
C SER A 403 13.56 -9.89 0.78
N LEU A 404 13.97 -11.14 0.62
CA LEU A 404 13.12 -12.27 0.28
C LEU A 404 12.99 -13.14 1.53
N LEU A 405 11.77 -13.25 2.04
CA LEU A 405 11.45 -14.01 3.24
C LEU A 405 10.73 -15.29 2.87
N ILE A 406 11.26 -16.44 3.30
CA ILE A 406 10.71 -17.79 3.13
C ILE A 406 10.80 -18.47 4.50
N PRO A 407 9.73 -18.44 5.33
CA PRO A 407 9.74 -18.91 6.70
C PRO A 407 9.88 -20.41 6.85
#